data_6c4a8a8b14c10a51a156fed74e720d26
#
_entry.id   6c4a8a8b14c10a51a156fed74e720d26
#
_cell.length_a   1.000
_cell.length_b   1.000
_cell.length_c   1.000
_cell.angle_alpha   90.00
_cell.angle_beta   90.00
_cell.angle_gamma   90.00
#
_symmetry.space_group_name_H-M   'P 1'
#
loop_
_entity.id
_entity.type
_entity.pdbx_description
1 polymer ?
#
loop_
_entity_poly.entity_id
_entity_poly.type
_entity_poly.pdbx_seq_one_letter_code
_entity_poly.pdbx_strand_id
1 'polypeptide(L)'
;MNVAIVSCFDTFMDRQNALVEIFRSRGDHVQAFLSDFQHVSKSYRTEAPASYTLVHAKAYKKNLSLKRMYSHSRYASDVVHAIAQENWDLVWAIVPPNSVVKECAAFKKEHPSTKLVFDVNDLWPESFPLGGLKKLPPFQLWQARRDRYLPVADHIVTECDLFRSRLRLQHSDKATTVYFCKMEPEGVLDRRSTLAEDYFSICYLGSMNHIIDIDAIVAVIQSMQKQRPVHLHMVGTGESRQQLISSVQSVGAEVIDHGPVYDAAEKQSIFNQCHFGLNTMKPTVCVGLTMKSIDYLAGGLPLINSIPGDTWDLIERYGFGINWQKNDMPDWNRFDQQTARKSARDFFEQHLAYQNFSRNVESVLAKI
;
A
#
# COMPACT_ATOMS: atom_id res chain seq x y z
N MET A 1 -25.95 -11.30 -3.66
CA MET A 1 -26.02 -9.87 -4.01
C MET A 1 -25.44 -9.66 -5.39
N ASN A 2 -25.84 -8.57 -6.07
CA ASN A 2 -25.16 -8.07 -7.26
C ASN A 2 -24.17 -6.98 -6.82
N VAL A 3 -22.87 -7.19 -7.06
CA VAL A 3 -21.80 -6.33 -6.55
C VAL A 3 -20.97 -5.76 -7.69
N ALA A 4 -20.90 -4.43 -7.78
CA ALA A 4 -20.01 -3.72 -8.68
C ALA A 4 -18.75 -3.25 -7.90
N ILE A 5 -17.55 -3.63 -8.34
CA ILE A 5 -16.29 -3.19 -7.76
C ILE A 5 -15.59 -2.26 -8.75
N VAL A 6 -15.36 -1.01 -8.37
CA VAL A 6 -14.79 0.02 -9.25
C VAL A 6 -13.36 0.34 -8.84
N SER A 7 -12.41 0.28 -9.78
CA SER A 7 -11.01 0.71 -9.59
C SER A 7 -10.49 1.40 -10.85
N CYS A 8 -9.78 2.51 -10.68
CA CYS A 8 -9.15 3.21 -11.80
C CYS A 8 -7.73 2.74 -12.09
N PHE A 9 -7.06 2.14 -11.10
CA PHE A 9 -5.62 1.89 -11.17
C PHE A 9 -5.26 0.42 -11.08
N ASP A 10 -4.33 0.02 -11.93
CA ASP A 10 -3.66 -1.28 -11.89
C ASP A 10 -2.86 -1.52 -10.61
N THR A 11 -2.42 -0.46 -9.92
CA THR A 11 -1.72 -0.55 -8.63
C THR A 11 -2.58 -1.08 -7.48
N PHE A 12 -3.91 -1.08 -7.62
CA PHE A 12 -4.86 -1.62 -6.62
C PHE A 12 -5.49 -2.95 -7.06
N MET A 13 -4.95 -3.59 -8.10
CA MET A 13 -5.53 -4.84 -8.61
C MET A 13 -5.54 -5.97 -7.58
N ASP A 14 -4.49 -6.10 -6.75
CA ASP A 14 -4.45 -7.16 -5.73
C ASP A 14 -5.60 -7.00 -4.72
N ARG A 15 -5.88 -5.77 -4.29
CA ARG A 15 -7.03 -5.50 -3.42
C ARG A 15 -8.36 -5.74 -4.15
N GLN A 16 -8.47 -5.32 -5.42
CA GLN A 16 -9.66 -5.56 -6.22
C GLN A 16 -9.88 -7.06 -6.45
N ASN A 17 -8.83 -7.83 -6.75
CA ASN A 17 -8.90 -9.29 -6.91
C ASN A 17 -9.34 -9.96 -5.61
N ALA A 18 -8.78 -9.54 -4.46
CA ALA A 18 -9.18 -10.07 -3.17
C ALA A 18 -10.67 -9.81 -2.87
N LEU A 19 -11.19 -8.62 -3.19
CA LEU A 19 -12.62 -8.32 -3.06
C LEU A 19 -13.47 -9.18 -4.00
N VAL A 20 -13.08 -9.33 -5.26
CA VAL A 20 -13.77 -10.20 -6.23
C VAL A 20 -13.86 -11.62 -5.70
N GLU A 21 -12.76 -12.17 -5.18
CA GLU A 21 -12.71 -13.52 -4.63
C GLU A 21 -13.62 -13.68 -3.40
N ILE A 22 -13.61 -12.70 -2.47
CA ILE A 22 -14.48 -12.71 -1.29
C ILE A 22 -15.95 -12.77 -1.70
N PHE A 23 -16.41 -11.88 -2.57
CA PHE A 23 -17.80 -11.84 -2.95
C PHE A 23 -18.21 -13.09 -3.75
N ARG A 24 -17.34 -13.63 -4.60
CA ARG A 24 -17.59 -14.89 -5.33
C ARG A 24 -17.69 -16.10 -4.40
N SER A 25 -16.80 -16.20 -3.42
CA SER A 25 -16.83 -17.31 -2.46
C SER A 25 -18.10 -17.30 -1.58
N ARG A 26 -18.77 -16.14 -1.48
CA ARG A 26 -20.08 -15.98 -0.84
C ARG A 26 -21.25 -16.37 -1.77
N GLY A 27 -21.01 -16.65 -3.05
CA GLY A 27 -22.03 -16.89 -4.05
C GLY A 27 -22.68 -15.62 -4.61
N ASP A 28 -22.06 -14.45 -4.43
CA ASP A 28 -22.52 -13.18 -4.97
C ASP A 28 -22.17 -13.09 -6.47
N HIS A 29 -23.02 -12.41 -7.25
CA HIS A 29 -22.71 -12.02 -8.62
C HIS A 29 -21.82 -10.77 -8.60
N VAL A 30 -20.60 -10.87 -9.15
CA VAL A 30 -19.58 -9.82 -9.05
C VAL A 30 -19.10 -9.39 -10.43
N GLN A 31 -19.15 -8.10 -10.68
CA GLN A 31 -18.55 -7.46 -11.84
C GLN A 31 -17.53 -6.40 -11.38
N ALA A 32 -16.28 -6.53 -11.80
CA ALA A 32 -15.24 -5.55 -11.53
C ALA A 32 -15.06 -4.62 -12.74
N PHE A 33 -14.98 -3.33 -12.48
CA PHE A 33 -14.75 -2.28 -13.48
C PHE A 33 -13.35 -1.71 -13.30
N LEU A 34 -12.54 -1.75 -14.34
CA LEU A 34 -11.15 -1.31 -14.31
C LEU A 34 -10.85 -0.42 -15.52
N SER A 35 -9.96 0.55 -15.35
CA SER A 35 -9.44 1.32 -16.48
C SER A 35 -8.67 0.42 -17.47
N ASP A 36 -8.89 0.62 -18.76
CA ASP A 36 -8.07 0.00 -19.82
C ASP A 36 -6.65 0.58 -19.88
N PHE A 37 -6.43 1.79 -19.33
CA PHE A 37 -5.12 2.45 -19.29
C PHE A 37 -4.35 2.09 -18.03
N GLN A 38 -3.20 1.47 -18.18
CA GLN A 38 -2.31 1.08 -17.10
C GLN A 38 -1.48 2.27 -16.63
N HIS A 39 -1.59 2.57 -15.34
CA HIS A 39 -0.90 3.73 -14.76
C HIS A 39 0.62 3.56 -14.72
N VAL A 40 1.12 2.37 -14.46
CA VAL A 40 2.56 2.10 -14.31
C VAL A 40 3.25 2.09 -15.68
N SER A 41 2.79 1.23 -16.58
CA SER A 41 3.40 1.04 -17.91
C SER A 41 3.08 2.16 -18.91
N LYS A 42 2.06 3.00 -18.65
CA LYS A 42 1.54 4.04 -19.56
C LYS A 42 1.05 3.48 -20.90
N SER A 43 0.52 2.27 -20.89
CA SER A 43 -0.02 1.55 -22.05
C SER A 43 -1.46 1.14 -21.82
N TYR A 44 -2.14 0.74 -22.89
CA TYR A 44 -3.48 0.18 -22.81
C TYR A 44 -3.45 -1.33 -22.61
N ARG A 45 -4.40 -1.84 -21.82
CA ARG A 45 -4.69 -3.27 -21.73
C ARG A 45 -5.48 -3.69 -22.95
N THR A 46 -5.20 -4.88 -23.45
CA THR A 46 -5.96 -5.54 -24.51
C THR A 46 -6.85 -6.64 -23.96
N GLU A 47 -6.53 -7.15 -22.76
CA GLU A 47 -7.22 -8.28 -22.15
C GLU A 47 -7.52 -8.00 -20.67
N ALA A 48 -8.62 -8.56 -20.19
CA ALA A 48 -9.01 -8.52 -18.78
C ALA A 48 -9.53 -9.90 -18.35
N PRO A 49 -9.44 -10.24 -17.04
CA PRO A 49 -10.09 -11.44 -16.51
C PRO A 49 -11.61 -11.45 -16.81
N ALA A 50 -12.21 -12.62 -16.90
CA ALA A 50 -13.61 -12.78 -17.32
C ALA A 50 -14.66 -12.00 -16.50
N SER A 51 -14.33 -11.64 -15.26
CA SER A 51 -15.19 -10.83 -14.38
C SER A 51 -14.89 -9.34 -14.41
N TYR A 52 -14.07 -8.88 -15.35
CA TYR A 52 -13.69 -7.49 -15.47
C TYR A 52 -14.26 -6.85 -16.73
N THR A 53 -14.86 -5.69 -16.56
CA THR A 53 -15.19 -4.78 -17.66
C THR A 53 -14.13 -3.70 -17.73
N LEU A 54 -13.47 -3.56 -18.88
CA LEU A 54 -12.55 -2.47 -19.13
C LEU A 54 -13.32 -1.22 -19.53
N VAL A 55 -13.06 -0.13 -18.81
CA VAL A 55 -13.62 1.20 -19.07
C VAL A 55 -12.52 2.09 -19.62
N HIS A 56 -12.79 2.75 -20.75
CA HIS A 56 -11.77 3.56 -21.43
C HIS A 56 -11.32 4.75 -20.60
N ALA A 57 -10.01 4.91 -20.45
CA ALA A 57 -9.40 6.09 -19.84
C ALA A 57 -8.36 6.72 -20.78
N LYS A 58 -8.38 8.06 -20.89
CA LYS A 58 -7.44 8.75 -21.77
C LYS A 58 -6.01 8.64 -21.28
N ALA A 59 -5.08 8.34 -22.18
CA ALA A 59 -3.66 8.23 -21.87
C ALA A 59 -3.07 9.55 -21.35
N TYR A 60 -2.13 9.44 -20.41
CA TYR A 60 -1.31 10.55 -19.92
C TYR A 60 0.11 10.05 -19.59
N LYS A 61 1.10 10.96 -19.74
CA LYS A 61 2.51 10.63 -19.48
C LYS A 61 2.97 11.04 -18.08
N LYS A 62 2.61 12.24 -17.62
CA LYS A 62 3.08 12.82 -16.35
C LYS A 62 2.08 12.52 -15.22
N ASN A 63 2.59 12.07 -14.08
CA ASN A 63 1.78 11.72 -12.90
C ASN A 63 1.11 12.93 -12.22
N LEU A 64 1.65 14.13 -12.37
CA LEU A 64 1.01 15.37 -11.94
C LEU A 64 0.77 16.25 -13.18
N SER A 65 -0.44 16.17 -13.74
CA SER A 65 -0.80 16.91 -14.96
C SER A 65 -2.31 17.09 -15.10
N LEU A 66 -2.73 18.17 -15.77
CA LEU A 66 -4.14 18.40 -16.11
C LEU A 66 -4.71 17.29 -17.01
N LYS A 67 -3.88 16.69 -17.88
CA LYS A 67 -4.28 15.55 -18.71
C LYS A 67 -4.67 14.35 -17.88
N ARG A 68 -3.91 14.06 -16.80
CA ARG A 68 -4.26 12.98 -15.85
C ARG A 68 -5.56 13.28 -15.13
N MET A 69 -5.74 14.50 -14.62
CA MET A 69 -6.96 14.90 -13.93
C MET A 69 -8.19 14.79 -14.85
N TYR A 70 -8.05 15.20 -16.11
CA TYR A 70 -9.10 15.04 -17.11
C TYR A 70 -9.40 13.55 -17.40
N SER A 71 -8.36 12.72 -17.59
CA SER A 71 -8.49 11.27 -17.77
C SER A 71 -9.29 10.63 -16.64
N HIS A 72 -8.94 10.96 -15.40
CA HIS A 72 -9.63 10.43 -14.22
C HIS A 72 -11.08 10.90 -14.12
N SER A 73 -11.35 12.17 -14.49
CA SER A 73 -12.71 12.70 -14.48
C SER A 73 -13.59 12.02 -15.54
N ARG A 74 -13.03 11.78 -16.72
CA ARG A 74 -13.74 11.04 -17.79
C ARG A 74 -13.98 9.60 -17.39
N TYR A 75 -12.95 8.89 -16.91
CA TYR A 75 -13.09 7.53 -16.41
C TYR A 75 -14.19 7.43 -15.34
N ALA A 76 -14.19 8.34 -14.37
CA ALA A 76 -15.20 8.33 -13.30
C ALA A 76 -16.64 8.48 -13.84
N SER A 77 -16.84 9.37 -14.81
CA SER A 77 -18.13 9.53 -15.48
C SER A 77 -18.52 8.30 -16.29
N ASP A 78 -17.57 7.76 -17.06
CA ASP A 78 -17.83 6.64 -17.97
C ASP A 78 -18.07 5.34 -17.19
N VAL A 79 -17.35 5.10 -16.07
CA VAL A 79 -17.60 3.92 -15.22
C VAL A 79 -18.93 4.01 -14.49
N VAL A 80 -19.33 5.20 -14.02
CA VAL A 80 -20.66 5.36 -13.40
C VAL A 80 -21.77 5.15 -14.43
N HIS A 81 -21.57 5.64 -15.66
CA HIS A 81 -22.52 5.35 -16.74
C HIS A 81 -22.62 3.84 -17.04
N ALA A 82 -21.50 3.11 -17.01
CA ALA A 82 -21.49 1.65 -17.22
C ALA A 82 -22.24 0.92 -16.10
N ILE A 83 -21.97 1.26 -14.82
CA ILE A 83 -22.68 0.63 -13.69
C ILE A 83 -24.17 0.98 -13.66
N ALA A 84 -24.59 2.14 -14.16
CA ALA A 84 -26.00 2.55 -14.21
C ALA A 84 -26.83 1.75 -15.24
N GLN A 85 -26.23 0.90 -16.07
CA GLN A 85 -26.95 0.05 -17.01
C GLN A 85 -27.54 -1.20 -16.36
N GLU A 86 -27.14 -1.52 -15.12
CA GLU A 86 -27.57 -2.71 -14.39
C GLU A 86 -28.01 -2.34 -12.97
N ASN A 87 -28.68 -3.27 -12.29
CA ASN A 87 -29.10 -3.09 -10.90
C ASN A 87 -28.09 -3.72 -9.96
N TRP A 88 -27.56 -2.94 -9.03
CA TRP A 88 -26.59 -3.36 -8.03
C TRP A 88 -27.16 -3.25 -6.62
N ASP A 89 -26.88 -4.28 -5.80
CA ASP A 89 -27.13 -4.22 -4.36
C ASP A 89 -26.03 -3.41 -3.67
N LEU A 90 -24.79 -3.50 -4.19
CA LEU A 90 -23.59 -2.84 -3.63
C LEU A 90 -22.67 -2.31 -4.74
N VAL A 91 -22.22 -1.07 -4.58
CA VAL A 91 -21.07 -0.49 -5.29
C VAL A 91 -19.93 -0.31 -4.32
N TRP A 92 -18.81 -1.00 -4.55
CA TRP A 92 -17.56 -0.87 -3.78
C TRP A 92 -16.54 -0.12 -4.65
N ALA A 93 -16.29 1.15 -4.31
CA ALA A 93 -15.46 2.05 -5.13
C ALA A 93 -14.10 2.30 -4.47
N ILE A 94 -13.02 1.83 -5.11
CA ILE A 94 -11.64 2.06 -4.68
C ILE A 94 -11.22 3.48 -5.06
N VAL A 95 -10.69 4.20 -4.08
CA VAL A 95 -10.26 5.60 -4.15
C VAL A 95 -8.75 5.69 -3.89
N PRO A 96 -7.97 6.39 -4.71
CA PRO A 96 -8.32 7.38 -5.72
C PRO A 96 -8.76 6.77 -7.07
N PRO A 97 -9.23 7.61 -8.04
CA PRO A 97 -9.17 9.08 -8.05
C PRO A 97 -10.35 9.75 -7.33
N ASN A 98 -10.13 10.98 -6.85
CA ASN A 98 -11.17 11.74 -6.13
C ASN A 98 -12.43 12.01 -6.97
N SER A 99 -12.32 11.95 -8.30
CA SER A 99 -13.47 12.07 -9.20
C SER A 99 -14.45 10.91 -9.07
N VAL A 100 -13.98 9.69 -8.77
CA VAL A 100 -14.84 8.52 -8.54
C VAL A 100 -15.75 8.75 -7.36
N VAL A 101 -15.25 9.39 -6.29
CA VAL A 101 -16.05 9.71 -5.10
C VAL A 101 -17.25 10.59 -5.47
N LYS A 102 -17.01 11.64 -6.28
CA LYS A 102 -18.07 12.56 -6.72
C LYS A 102 -19.13 11.86 -7.57
N GLU A 103 -18.68 11.13 -8.58
CA GLU A 103 -19.59 10.50 -9.55
C GLU A 103 -20.38 9.33 -8.92
N CYS A 104 -19.74 8.48 -8.08
CA CYS A 104 -20.45 7.44 -7.33
C CYS A 104 -21.42 8.03 -6.27
N ALA A 105 -21.10 9.17 -5.68
CA ALA A 105 -22.04 9.86 -4.78
C ALA A 105 -23.25 10.44 -5.53
N ALA A 106 -23.10 10.86 -6.79
CA ALA A 106 -24.23 11.23 -7.65
C ALA A 106 -25.08 10.00 -7.99
N PHE A 107 -24.47 8.90 -8.40
CA PHE A 107 -25.14 7.62 -8.63
C PHE A 107 -25.96 7.17 -7.42
N LYS A 108 -25.39 7.21 -6.22
CA LYS A 108 -26.09 6.83 -4.97
C LYS A 108 -27.36 7.65 -4.73
N LYS A 109 -27.39 8.93 -5.13
CA LYS A 109 -28.58 9.78 -4.99
C LYS A 109 -29.68 9.36 -5.96
N GLU A 110 -29.33 8.89 -7.15
CA GLU A 110 -30.28 8.40 -8.17
C GLU A 110 -30.71 6.95 -7.87
N HIS A 111 -29.85 6.17 -7.19
CA HIS A 111 -30.09 4.78 -6.80
C HIS A 111 -29.97 4.60 -5.28
N PRO A 112 -30.92 5.14 -4.49
CA PRO A 112 -30.79 5.20 -3.01
C PRO A 112 -30.83 3.81 -2.34
N SER A 113 -31.38 2.79 -2.98
CA SER A 113 -31.39 1.40 -2.49
C SER A 113 -30.05 0.71 -2.62
N THR A 114 -29.22 1.05 -3.62
CA THR A 114 -27.89 0.50 -3.80
C THR A 114 -26.96 0.97 -2.69
N LYS A 115 -26.36 0.06 -1.97
CA LYS A 115 -25.32 0.39 -0.96
C LYS A 115 -24.07 0.90 -1.63
N LEU A 116 -23.39 1.89 -1.00
CA LEU A 116 -22.15 2.48 -1.49
C LEU A 116 -21.06 2.41 -0.43
N VAL A 117 -19.94 1.78 -0.77
CA VAL A 117 -18.72 1.78 0.04
C VAL A 117 -17.61 2.51 -0.71
N PHE A 118 -16.99 3.51 -0.08
CA PHE A 118 -15.74 4.06 -0.55
C PHE A 118 -14.57 3.39 0.17
N ASP A 119 -13.63 2.86 -0.60
CA ASP A 119 -12.43 2.18 -0.12
C ASP A 119 -11.20 3.05 -0.41
N VAL A 120 -10.78 3.85 0.57
CA VAL A 120 -9.74 4.86 0.44
C VAL A 120 -8.37 4.24 0.64
N ASN A 121 -7.70 3.96 -0.47
CA ASN A 121 -6.39 3.31 -0.54
C ASN A 121 -5.23 4.28 -0.72
N ASP A 122 -5.51 5.55 -1.01
CA ASP A 122 -4.52 6.62 -1.02
C ASP A 122 -5.20 7.98 -0.82
N LEU A 123 -4.51 8.91 -0.18
CA LEU A 123 -5.02 10.25 0.08
C LEU A 123 -4.42 11.27 -0.88
N TRP A 124 -5.14 11.58 -1.95
CA TRP A 124 -4.74 12.64 -2.86
C TRP A 124 -5.43 13.97 -2.53
N PRO A 125 -4.65 15.07 -2.49
CA PRO A 125 -3.21 15.23 -2.81
C PRO A 125 -2.25 15.00 -1.63
N GLU A 126 -2.72 14.60 -0.45
CA GLU A 126 -1.93 14.57 0.78
C GLU A 126 -0.72 13.62 0.73
N SER A 127 -0.83 12.51 0.00
CA SER A 127 0.26 11.54 -0.16
C SER A 127 1.35 11.98 -1.15
N PHE A 128 1.08 12.99 -2.00
CA PHE A 128 2.12 13.47 -2.91
C PHE A 128 3.22 14.23 -2.16
N PRO A 129 4.50 14.06 -2.56
CA PRO A 129 5.64 14.73 -1.91
C PRO A 129 5.77 16.19 -2.37
N LEU A 130 4.70 16.98 -2.24
CA LEU A 130 4.61 18.35 -2.72
C LEU A 130 4.93 19.40 -1.66
N GLY A 131 5.27 18.99 -0.44
CA GLY A 131 5.58 19.92 0.66
C GLY A 131 4.50 20.98 0.87
N GLY A 132 4.91 22.25 0.98
CA GLY A 132 4.00 23.38 1.17
C GLY A 132 3.04 23.66 0.03
N LEU A 133 3.31 23.17 -1.19
CA LEU A 133 2.45 23.36 -2.36
C LEU A 133 1.04 22.76 -2.16
N LYS A 134 0.91 21.75 -1.29
CA LYS A 134 -0.39 21.15 -0.92
C LYS A 134 -1.39 22.19 -0.36
N LYS A 135 -0.89 23.30 0.20
CA LYS A 135 -1.71 24.40 0.75
C LYS A 135 -2.25 25.34 -0.31
N LEU A 136 -1.82 25.22 -1.56
CA LEU A 136 -2.30 26.08 -2.65
C LEU A 136 -3.75 25.71 -3.05
N PRO A 137 -4.57 26.71 -3.48
CA PRO A 137 -5.98 26.51 -3.79
C PRO A 137 -6.29 25.34 -4.74
N PRO A 138 -5.54 25.07 -5.82
CA PRO A 138 -5.84 23.93 -6.69
C PRO A 138 -5.82 22.58 -5.98
N PHE A 139 -4.88 22.37 -5.05
CA PHE A 139 -4.76 21.12 -4.30
C PHE A 139 -5.82 21.02 -3.21
N GLN A 140 -6.16 22.14 -2.56
CA GLN A 140 -7.25 22.20 -1.59
C GLN A 140 -8.62 21.92 -2.25
N LEU A 141 -8.87 22.46 -3.44
CA LEU A 141 -10.08 22.17 -4.21
C LEU A 141 -10.14 20.69 -4.63
N TRP A 142 -8.99 20.11 -4.96
CA TRP A 142 -8.90 18.69 -5.31
C TRP A 142 -9.19 17.79 -4.11
N GLN A 143 -8.65 18.11 -2.95
CA GLN A 143 -8.96 17.46 -1.67
C GLN A 143 -10.45 17.64 -1.31
N ALA A 144 -10.95 18.86 -1.32
CA ALA A 144 -12.33 19.19 -0.99
C ALA A 144 -13.35 18.45 -1.89
N ARG A 145 -12.98 18.13 -3.13
CA ARG A 145 -13.82 17.32 -4.02
C ARG A 145 -14.04 15.90 -3.51
N ARG A 146 -13.07 15.30 -2.82
CA ARG A 146 -13.22 14.02 -2.13
C ARG A 146 -14.02 14.20 -0.85
N ASP A 147 -13.55 15.08 0.02
CA ASP A 147 -14.06 15.22 1.39
C ASP A 147 -15.55 15.62 1.43
N ARG A 148 -15.99 16.42 0.45
CA ARG A 148 -17.39 16.84 0.31
C ARG A 148 -18.35 15.67 0.05
N TYR A 149 -17.92 14.66 -0.70
CA TYR A 149 -18.81 13.60 -1.16
C TYR A 149 -18.60 12.27 -0.43
N LEU A 150 -17.49 12.07 0.27
CA LEU A 150 -17.26 10.87 1.09
C LEU A 150 -18.42 10.54 2.05
N PRO A 151 -19.05 11.53 2.77
CA PRO A 151 -20.12 11.23 3.71
C PRO A 151 -21.41 10.66 3.09
N VAL A 152 -21.54 10.69 1.76
CA VAL A 152 -22.71 10.12 1.05
C VAL A 152 -22.71 8.59 1.10
N ALA A 153 -21.54 7.97 1.30
CA ALA A 153 -21.43 6.52 1.40
C ALA A 153 -22.19 5.94 2.62
N ASP A 154 -22.66 4.71 2.47
CA ASP A 154 -23.18 3.93 3.59
C ASP A 154 -22.03 3.54 4.53
N HIS A 155 -20.82 3.27 3.96
CA HIS A 155 -19.61 3.00 4.74
C HIS A 155 -18.35 3.48 4.03
N ILE A 156 -17.31 3.82 4.82
CA ILE A 156 -15.99 4.22 4.33
C ILE A 156 -14.96 3.22 4.89
N VAL A 157 -14.22 2.61 3.99
CA VAL A 157 -13.05 1.81 4.33
C VAL A 157 -11.80 2.67 4.13
N THR A 158 -10.85 2.62 5.05
CA THR A 158 -9.53 3.23 4.88
C THR A 158 -8.45 2.17 4.93
N GLU A 159 -7.42 2.30 4.10
CA GLU A 159 -6.30 1.36 4.06
C GLU A 159 -5.53 1.30 5.37
N CYS A 160 -5.51 2.40 6.13
CA CYS A 160 -4.75 2.52 7.37
C CYS A 160 -5.41 3.51 8.33
N ASP A 161 -5.04 3.46 9.61
CA ASP A 161 -5.54 4.36 10.65
C ASP A 161 -5.07 5.80 10.45
N LEU A 162 -3.89 5.99 9.86
CA LEU A 162 -3.42 7.31 9.46
C LEU A 162 -4.41 7.99 8.50
N PHE A 163 -4.95 7.28 7.51
CA PHE A 163 -5.91 7.83 6.57
C PHE A 163 -7.25 8.11 7.25
N ARG A 164 -7.70 7.20 8.12
CA ARG A 164 -8.89 7.41 8.95
C ARG A 164 -8.77 8.65 9.81
N SER A 165 -7.59 8.87 10.40
CA SER A 165 -7.28 10.07 11.20
C SER A 165 -7.27 11.35 10.36
N ARG A 166 -6.59 11.31 9.19
CA ARG A 166 -6.53 12.47 8.27
C ARG A 166 -7.90 12.89 7.74
N LEU A 167 -8.78 11.94 7.53
CA LEU A 167 -10.17 12.15 7.12
C LEU A 167 -11.10 12.54 8.29
N ARG A 168 -10.59 12.58 9.53
CA ARG A 168 -11.36 12.88 10.75
C ARG A 168 -12.49 11.88 11.01
N LEU A 169 -12.23 10.61 10.72
CA LEU A 169 -13.19 9.50 10.82
C LEU A 169 -12.92 8.57 12.01
N GLN A 170 -12.04 8.96 12.96
CA GLN A 170 -11.63 8.08 14.08
C GLN A 170 -12.79 7.61 14.94
N HIS A 171 -13.80 8.46 15.11
CA HIS A 171 -14.97 8.21 15.95
C HIS A 171 -16.24 7.94 15.12
N SER A 172 -16.10 7.69 13.82
CA SER A 172 -17.24 7.43 12.95
C SER A 172 -17.56 5.94 12.92
N ASP A 173 -18.80 5.56 13.23
CA ASP A 173 -19.28 4.19 13.08
C ASP A 173 -19.38 3.75 11.61
N LYS A 174 -19.43 4.74 10.70
CA LYS A 174 -19.43 4.52 9.25
C LYS A 174 -18.04 4.36 8.65
N ALA A 175 -16.98 4.24 9.46
CA ALA A 175 -15.63 4.08 8.95
C ALA A 175 -14.91 2.91 9.63
N THR A 176 -14.21 2.11 8.83
CA THR A 176 -13.41 0.97 9.31
C THR A 176 -12.06 0.96 8.60
N THR A 177 -10.98 0.74 9.35
CA THR A 177 -9.67 0.48 8.77
C THR A 177 -9.57 -0.99 8.34
N VAL A 178 -9.21 -1.21 7.09
CA VAL A 178 -8.96 -2.54 6.51
C VAL A 178 -7.64 -2.49 5.76
N TYR A 179 -6.58 -2.96 6.38
CA TYR A 179 -5.24 -2.99 5.78
C TYR A 179 -5.22 -3.77 4.47
N PHE A 180 -4.23 -3.52 3.62
CA PHE A 180 -3.94 -4.40 2.50
C PHE A 180 -3.65 -5.81 3.01
N CYS A 181 -4.13 -6.80 2.27
CA CYS A 181 -3.72 -8.18 2.50
C CYS A 181 -2.68 -8.61 1.48
N LYS A 182 -1.97 -9.64 1.85
CA LYS A 182 -1.14 -10.39 0.91
C LYS A 182 -1.63 -11.83 0.86
N MET A 183 -1.86 -12.30 -0.37
CA MET A 183 -2.03 -13.72 -0.62
C MET A 183 -0.65 -14.38 -0.59
N GLU A 184 -0.49 -15.39 0.25
CA GLU A 184 0.74 -16.16 0.25
C GLU A 184 0.73 -17.14 -0.94
N PRO A 185 1.91 -17.43 -1.52
CA PRO A 185 2.02 -18.44 -2.56
C PRO A 185 1.60 -19.81 -2.03
N GLU A 186 1.15 -20.69 -2.91
CA GLU A 186 0.91 -22.08 -2.57
C GLU A 186 2.22 -22.76 -2.11
N GLY A 187 2.13 -23.58 -1.06
CA GLY A 187 3.27 -24.27 -0.48
C GLY A 187 3.85 -23.59 0.76
N VAL A 188 4.79 -24.30 1.39
CA VAL A 188 5.45 -23.81 2.62
C VAL A 188 6.79 -23.20 2.26
N LEU A 189 6.93 -21.88 2.48
CA LEU A 189 8.21 -21.21 2.36
C LEU A 189 9.10 -21.54 3.57
N ASP A 190 10.38 -21.83 3.30
CA ASP A 190 11.37 -21.98 4.37
C ASP A 190 11.74 -20.62 4.94
N ARG A 191 11.33 -20.35 6.19
CA ARG A 191 11.55 -19.09 6.91
C ARG A 191 12.65 -19.20 7.98
N ARG A 192 13.47 -20.26 7.94
CA ARG A 192 14.59 -20.38 8.88
C ARG A 192 15.64 -19.31 8.60
N SER A 193 15.94 -18.50 9.60
CA SER A 193 16.97 -17.48 9.47
C SER A 193 18.37 -18.08 9.40
N THR A 194 19.19 -17.52 8.53
CA THR A 194 20.60 -17.89 8.32
C THR A 194 21.47 -16.63 8.50
N LEU A 195 21.39 -16.02 9.69
CA LEU A 195 22.04 -14.74 9.99
C LEU A 195 23.55 -14.94 10.15
N ALA A 196 24.33 -14.02 9.60
CA ALA A 196 25.75 -13.92 9.86
C ALA A 196 26.00 -13.36 11.27
N GLU A 197 27.08 -13.84 11.90
CA GLU A 197 27.48 -13.38 13.23
C GLU A 197 28.48 -12.22 13.18
N ASP A 198 29.23 -12.07 12.11
CA ASP A 198 30.34 -11.14 11.92
C ASP A 198 29.96 -9.82 11.23
N TYR A 199 28.77 -9.77 10.58
CA TYR A 199 28.22 -8.56 9.96
C TYR A 199 26.70 -8.49 10.11
N PHE A 200 26.14 -7.29 9.94
CA PHE A 200 24.69 -7.11 9.81
C PHE A 200 24.28 -7.13 8.34
N SER A 201 23.28 -7.94 8.01
CA SER A 201 22.61 -7.88 6.72
C SER A 201 21.28 -7.16 6.87
N ILE A 202 21.01 -6.19 6.01
CA ILE A 202 19.75 -5.47 5.95
C ILE A 202 19.18 -5.48 4.53
N CYS A 203 17.86 -5.48 4.38
CA CYS A 203 17.20 -5.56 3.08
C CYS A 203 16.45 -4.27 2.77
N TYR A 204 16.67 -3.70 1.58
CA TYR A 204 15.76 -2.73 0.98
C TYR A 204 14.97 -3.39 -0.15
N LEU A 205 13.64 -3.44 0.01
CA LEU A 205 12.72 -4.01 -0.98
C LEU A 205 11.88 -2.91 -1.63
N GLY A 206 11.70 -2.99 -2.94
CA GLY A 206 10.71 -2.23 -3.70
C GLY A 206 11.30 -1.19 -4.63
N SER A 207 10.45 -0.23 -5.04
CA SER A 207 10.83 0.81 -5.99
C SER A 207 11.79 1.82 -5.35
N MET A 208 12.93 2.05 -6.00
CA MET A 208 13.94 3.02 -5.61
C MET A 208 13.72 4.33 -6.37
N ASN A 209 12.63 5.00 -6.04
CA ASN A 209 12.23 6.27 -6.66
C ASN A 209 12.56 7.47 -5.75
N HIS A 210 12.14 8.66 -6.15
CA HIS A 210 12.43 9.92 -5.44
C HIS A 210 11.83 10.05 -4.02
N ILE A 211 10.94 9.11 -3.59
CA ILE A 211 10.35 9.14 -2.24
C ILE A 211 11.18 8.38 -1.19
N ILE A 212 12.19 7.59 -1.61
CA ILE A 212 13.06 6.91 -0.64
C ILE A 212 13.90 7.93 0.13
N ASP A 213 14.19 7.64 1.38
CA ASP A 213 15.08 8.44 2.21
C ASP A 213 16.47 7.79 2.27
N ILE A 214 17.32 8.12 1.28
CA ILE A 214 18.69 7.59 1.18
C ILE A 214 19.53 8.05 2.38
N ASP A 215 19.33 9.28 2.84
CA ASP A 215 20.09 9.82 3.98
C ASP A 215 19.74 9.06 5.26
N ALA A 216 18.48 8.70 5.47
CA ALA A 216 18.08 7.86 6.59
C ALA A 216 18.68 6.45 6.49
N ILE A 217 18.69 5.84 5.30
CA ILE A 217 19.31 4.51 5.07
C ILE A 217 20.81 4.57 5.42
N VAL A 218 21.52 5.56 4.91
CA VAL A 218 22.96 5.74 5.19
C VAL A 218 23.21 5.95 6.69
N ALA A 219 22.39 6.74 7.36
CA ALA A 219 22.52 6.99 8.79
C ALA A 219 22.26 5.74 9.65
N VAL A 220 21.28 4.90 9.28
CA VAL A 220 21.08 3.57 9.90
C VAL A 220 22.33 2.70 9.73
N ILE A 221 22.85 2.60 8.50
CA ILE A 221 24.07 1.84 8.21
C ILE A 221 25.25 2.30 9.06
N GLN A 222 25.49 3.60 9.12
CA GLN A 222 26.57 4.17 9.94
C GLN A 222 26.39 3.90 11.45
N SER A 223 25.15 3.88 11.94
CA SER A 223 24.83 3.49 13.32
C SER A 223 25.20 2.03 13.58
N MET A 224 24.85 1.13 12.64
CA MET A 224 25.15 -0.30 12.76
C MET A 224 26.65 -0.61 12.63
N GLN A 225 27.36 0.10 11.74
CA GLN A 225 28.81 -0.06 11.51
C GLN A 225 29.67 0.24 12.72
N LYS A 226 29.14 0.95 13.73
CA LYS A 226 29.85 1.13 15.01
C LYS A 226 29.98 -0.17 15.81
N GLN A 227 29.23 -1.20 15.47
CA GLN A 227 29.22 -2.49 16.14
C GLN A 227 29.74 -3.61 15.25
N ARG A 228 29.31 -3.67 13.97
CA ARG A 228 29.72 -4.66 12.97
C ARG A 228 29.67 -4.08 11.55
N PRO A 229 30.41 -4.64 10.57
CA PRO A 229 30.21 -4.32 9.16
C PRO A 229 28.75 -4.51 8.72
N VAL A 230 28.33 -3.84 7.64
CA VAL A 230 26.96 -3.89 7.14
C VAL A 230 26.95 -4.27 5.67
N HIS A 231 26.08 -5.22 5.32
CA HIS A 231 25.74 -5.59 3.95
C HIS A 231 24.29 -5.18 3.66
N LEU A 232 24.11 -4.41 2.59
CA LEU A 232 22.77 -4.01 2.11
C LEU A 232 22.36 -4.90 0.94
N HIS A 233 21.34 -5.72 1.14
CA HIS A 233 20.64 -6.45 0.08
C HIS A 233 19.61 -5.53 -0.56
N MET A 234 19.76 -5.25 -1.86
CA MET A 234 18.85 -4.41 -2.62
C MET A 234 17.99 -5.29 -3.53
N VAL A 235 16.66 -5.24 -3.33
CA VAL A 235 15.67 -5.97 -4.13
C VAL A 235 14.73 -4.98 -4.78
N GLY A 236 14.82 -4.83 -6.10
CA GLY A 236 13.98 -3.90 -6.85
C GLY A 236 14.74 -3.06 -7.86
N THR A 237 14.07 -2.04 -8.37
CA THR A 237 14.65 -1.12 -9.36
C THR A 237 14.08 0.28 -9.18
N GLY A 238 14.66 1.27 -9.86
CA GLY A 238 14.16 2.64 -9.86
C GLY A 238 15.24 3.66 -10.21
N GLU A 239 14.81 4.89 -10.40
CA GLU A 239 15.67 6.01 -10.83
C GLU A 239 16.75 6.38 -9.81
N SER A 240 16.49 6.16 -8.50
CA SER A 240 17.43 6.46 -7.42
C SER A 240 18.36 5.29 -7.07
N ARG A 241 18.28 4.16 -7.80
CA ARG A 241 19.06 2.94 -7.50
C ARG A 241 20.57 3.22 -7.46
N GLN A 242 21.12 3.86 -8.49
CA GLN A 242 22.55 4.14 -8.57
C GLN A 242 23.01 5.11 -7.47
N GLN A 243 22.18 6.08 -7.14
CA GLN A 243 22.45 7.01 -6.04
C GLN A 243 22.50 6.27 -4.70
N LEU A 244 21.56 5.34 -4.44
CA LEU A 244 21.57 4.52 -3.22
C LEU A 244 22.83 3.68 -3.12
N ILE A 245 23.23 2.97 -4.19
CA ILE A 245 24.45 2.18 -4.24
C ILE A 245 25.67 3.05 -3.87
N SER A 246 25.85 4.16 -4.60
CA SER A 246 27.01 5.05 -4.37
C SER A 246 27.05 5.62 -2.96
N SER A 247 25.89 6.01 -2.41
CA SER A 247 25.80 6.56 -1.05
C SER A 247 26.14 5.52 0.02
N VAL A 248 25.69 4.27 -0.14
CA VAL A 248 25.97 3.18 0.79
C VAL A 248 27.44 2.76 0.72
N GLN A 249 28.00 2.63 -0.48
CA GLN A 249 29.41 2.32 -0.67
C GLN A 249 30.34 3.42 -0.15
N SER A 250 29.94 4.70 -0.23
CA SER A 250 30.74 5.83 0.27
C SER A 250 30.96 5.81 1.79
N VAL A 251 30.12 5.08 2.53
CA VAL A 251 30.27 4.87 3.98
C VAL A 251 30.88 3.52 4.34
N GLY A 252 31.39 2.80 3.33
CA GLY A 252 32.12 1.54 3.53
C GLY A 252 31.24 0.31 3.75
N ALA A 253 29.96 0.37 3.41
CA ALA A 253 29.09 -0.81 3.45
C ALA A 253 29.09 -1.55 2.11
N GLU A 254 28.93 -2.87 2.15
CA GLU A 254 28.78 -3.70 0.97
C GLU A 254 27.35 -3.61 0.43
N VAL A 255 27.21 -3.62 -0.90
CA VAL A 255 25.90 -3.66 -1.56
C VAL A 255 25.78 -4.92 -2.38
N ILE A 256 24.77 -5.74 -2.07
CA ILE A 256 24.40 -6.96 -2.80
C ILE A 256 23.11 -6.64 -3.56
N ASP A 257 23.24 -6.43 -4.86
CA ASP A 257 22.14 -6.01 -5.72
C ASP A 257 21.53 -7.19 -6.44
N HIS A 258 20.31 -7.56 -6.05
CA HIS A 258 19.56 -8.68 -6.62
C HIS A 258 18.70 -8.26 -7.84
N GLY A 259 18.55 -6.93 -8.10
CA GLY A 259 17.57 -6.48 -9.08
C GLY A 259 16.13 -6.76 -8.63
N PRO A 260 15.16 -6.78 -9.56
CA PRO A 260 13.78 -7.11 -9.25
C PRO A 260 13.62 -8.63 -9.06
N VAL A 261 13.18 -9.04 -7.87
CA VAL A 261 12.89 -10.45 -7.51
C VAL A 261 11.39 -10.62 -7.36
N TYR A 262 10.79 -11.45 -8.20
CA TYR A 262 9.36 -11.75 -8.20
C TYR A 262 9.04 -13.11 -7.59
N ASP A 263 9.96 -14.05 -7.67
CA ASP A 263 9.81 -15.37 -7.07
C ASP A 263 9.77 -15.29 -5.55
N ALA A 264 8.77 -15.93 -4.94
CA ALA A 264 8.52 -15.85 -3.51
C ALA A 264 9.57 -16.61 -2.68
N ALA A 265 10.08 -17.73 -3.20
CA ALA A 265 11.08 -18.54 -2.50
C ALA A 265 12.45 -17.85 -2.54
N GLU A 266 12.83 -17.28 -3.69
CA GLU A 266 14.04 -16.47 -3.82
C GLU A 266 14.01 -15.26 -2.89
N LYS A 267 12.90 -14.52 -2.87
CA LYS A 267 12.71 -13.37 -1.96
C LYS A 267 12.81 -13.80 -0.50
N GLN A 268 12.18 -14.93 -0.13
CA GLN A 268 12.26 -15.46 1.22
C GLN A 268 13.70 -15.87 1.59
N SER A 269 14.44 -16.46 0.67
CA SER A 269 15.86 -16.79 0.89
C SER A 269 16.71 -15.55 1.21
N ILE A 270 16.46 -14.43 0.54
CA ILE A 270 17.11 -13.14 0.85
C ILE A 270 16.70 -12.67 2.26
N PHE A 271 15.42 -12.73 2.62
CA PHE A 271 14.93 -12.32 3.93
C PHE A 271 15.50 -13.18 5.06
N ASN A 272 15.74 -14.47 4.82
CA ASN A 272 16.34 -15.36 5.80
C ASN A 272 17.77 -14.96 6.19
N GLN A 273 18.52 -14.36 5.26
CA GLN A 273 19.88 -13.89 5.46
C GLN A 273 19.94 -12.48 6.11
N CYS A 274 18.83 -11.74 6.13
CA CYS A 274 18.81 -10.37 6.62
C CYS A 274 18.35 -10.28 8.06
N HIS A 275 18.99 -9.41 8.85
CA HIS A 275 18.57 -9.06 10.20
C HIS A 275 17.32 -8.17 10.20
N PHE A 276 17.25 -7.23 9.25
CA PHE A 276 16.14 -6.28 9.18
C PHE A 276 15.77 -5.92 7.75
N GLY A 277 14.48 -5.60 7.56
CA GLY A 277 13.96 -4.91 6.39
C GLY A 277 13.87 -3.40 6.64
N LEU A 278 14.31 -2.60 5.67
CA LEU A 278 14.29 -1.14 5.76
C LEU A 278 12.95 -0.57 5.30
N ASN A 279 12.23 0.08 6.21
CA ASN A 279 11.02 0.83 5.93
C ASN A 279 11.26 2.33 6.12
N THR A 280 12.03 2.93 5.19
CA THR A 280 12.42 4.33 5.22
C THR A 280 11.84 5.08 4.03
N MET A 281 11.25 6.25 4.28
CA MET A 281 10.75 7.17 3.26
C MET A 281 10.94 8.61 3.71
N LYS A 282 10.98 9.54 2.76
CA LYS A 282 11.06 10.97 3.08
C LYS A 282 9.87 11.40 3.94
N PRO A 283 10.08 12.29 4.92
CA PRO A 283 9.03 12.74 5.84
C PRO A 283 7.85 13.45 5.16
N THR A 284 8.01 13.84 3.90
CA THR A 284 6.95 14.49 3.10
C THR A 284 5.89 13.53 2.58
N VAL A 285 6.16 12.22 2.65
CA VAL A 285 5.24 11.16 2.20
C VAL A 285 4.24 10.85 3.31
N CYS A 286 2.96 10.72 2.96
CA CYS A 286 1.90 10.33 3.89
C CYS A 286 1.54 8.86 3.59
N VAL A 287 1.98 7.95 4.44
CA VAL A 287 1.72 6.51 4.32
C VAL A 287 1.68 5.90 5.72
N GLY A 288 0.72 5.03 6.00
CA GLY A 288 0.60 4.34 7.28
C GLY A 288 1.38 3.02 7.31
N LEU A 289 0.98 2.07 6.48
CA LEU A 289 1.63 0.77 6.33
C LEU A 289 2.05 0.59 4.86
N THR A 290 3.32 0.35 4.61
CA THR A 290 3.83 0.22 3.24
C THR A 290 3.71 -1.22 2.72
N MET A 291 3.57 -1.40 1.40
CA MET A 291 3.57 -2.73 0.79
C MET A 291 4.84 -3.54 1.12
N LYS A 292 6.01 -2.86 1.18
CA LYS A 292 7.27 -3.52 1.59
C LYS A 292 7.22 -4.01 3.04
N SER A 293 6.57 -3.28 3.95
CA SER A 293 6.37 -3.73 5.33
C SER A 293 5.53 -5.00 5.38
N ILE A 294 4.48 -5.07 4.57
CA ILE A 294 3.64 -6.28 4.45
C ILE A 294 4.47 -7.47 3.94
N ASP A 295 5.32 -7.23 2.93
CA ASP A 295 6.23 -8.27 2.42
C ASP A 295 7.21 -8.76 3.49
N TYR A 296 7.84 -7.85 4.24
CA TYR A 296 8.77 -8.19 5.32
C TYR A 296 8.08 -8.98 6.43
N LEU A 297 6.91 -8.51 6.88
CA LEU A 297 6.13 -9.18 7.93
C LEU A 297 5.66 -10.58 7.49
N ALA A 298 5.22 -10.74 6.24
CA ALA A 298 4.89 -12.03 5.66
C ALA A 298 6.09 -13.00 5.66
N GLY A 299 7.29 -12.48 5.39
CA GLY A 299 8.54 -13.24 5.44
C GLY A 299 9.12 -13.43 6.85
N GLY A 300 8.50 -12.87 7.87
CA GLY A 300 9.03 -12.89 9.23
C GLY A 300 10.32 -12.07 9.40
N LEU A 301 10.51 -11.01 8.60
CA LEU A 301 11.66 -10.13 8.69
C LEU A 301 11.34 -8.90 9.54
N PRO A 302 12.04 -8.67 10.68
CA PRO A 302 11.85 -7.49 11.51
C PRO A 302 12.16 -6.19 10.77
N LEU A 303 11.53 -5.08 11.16
CA LEU A 303 11.65 -3.80 10.49
C LEU A 303 12.59 -2.83 11.22
N ILE A 304 13.37 -2.05 10.46
CA ILE A 304 13.85 -0.73 10.88
C ILE A 304 12.94 0.30 10.22
N ASN A 305 12.17 1.03 11.00
CA ASN A 305 11.15 1.93 10.51
C ASN A 305 11.45 3.38 10.89
N SER A 306 11.38 4.29 9.92
CA SER A 306 11.45 5.74 10.16
C SER A 306 10.15 6.48 9.82
N ILE A 307 9.10 5.75 9.43
CA ILE A 307 7.84 6.32 8.97
C ILE A 307 6.89 6.47 10.16
N PRO A 308 6.39 7.66 10.47
CA PRO A 308 5.40 7.86 11.51
C PRO A 308 4.02 7.32 11.10
N GLY A 309 3.15 7.08 12.08
CA GLY A 309 1.78 6.57 11.88
C GLY A 309 1.71 5.07 12.11
N ASP A 310 0.86 4.36 11.34
CA ASP A 310 0.51 2.96 11.61
C ASP A 310 1.72 2.05 11.86
N THR A 311 2.72 2.07 10.98
CA THR A 311 3.90 1.20 11.15
C THR A 311 4.63 1.49 12.45
N TRP A 312 4.72 2.77 12.86
CA TRP A 312 5.34 3.16 14.11
C TRP A 312 4.60 2.61 15.31
N ASP A 313 3.30 2.88 15.40
CA ASP A 313 2.43 2.45 16.50
C ASP A 313 2.34 0.92 16.60
N LEU A 314 2.33 0.23 15.45
CA LEU A 314 2.31 -1.22 15.38
C LEU A 314 3.62 -1.85 15.86
N ILE A 315 4.77 -1.26 15.55
CA ILE A 315 6.06 -1.73 16.08
C ILE A 315 6.10 -1.58 17.60
N GLU A 316 5.67 -0.44 18.15
CA GLU A 316 5.60 -0.24 19.61
C GLU A 316 4.68 -1.26 20.30
N ARG A 317 3.58 -1.60 19.64
CA ARG A 317 2.57 -2.50 20.22
C ARG A 317 2.94 -3.98 20.11
N TYR A 318 3.55 -4.41 19.00
CA TYR A 318 3.75 -5.82 18.69
C TYR A 318 5.22 -6.27 18.71
N GLY A 319 6.18 -5.36 18.75
CA GLY A 319 7.59 -5.66 18.90
C GLY A 319 8.25 -6.34 17.69
N PHE A 320 7.72 -6.16 16.48
CA PHE A 320 8.28 -6.77 15.27
C PHE A 320 9.37 -5.93 14.59
N GLY A 321 10.01 -5.00 15.30
CA GLY A 321 11.04 -4.16 14.73
C GLY A 321 11.50 -3.05 15.67
N ILE A 322 12.19 -2.08 15.09
CA ILE A 322 12.68 -0.89 15.77
C ILE A 322 12.19 0.36 15.04
N ASN A 323 11.57 1.27 15.76
CA ASN A 323 11.35 2.63 15.30
C ASN A 323 12.66 3.41 15.47
N TRP A 324 13.16 3.98 14.39
CA TRP A 324 14.46 4.63 14.35
C TRP A 324 14.33 6.09 13.90
N GLN A 325 15.02 6.96 14.61
CA GLN A 325 15.18 8.36 14.27
C GLN A 325 16.66 8.71 14.08
N LYS A 326 16.92 9.77 13.32
CA LYS A 326 18.29 10.24 13.09
C LYS A 326 18.97 10.53 14.44
N ASN A 327 20.15 9.95 14.62
CA ASN A 327 20.99 9.96 15.84
C ASN A 327 20.65 8.90 16.90
N ASP A 328 19.64 8.05 16.69
CA ASP A 328 19.45 6.90 17.56
C ASP A 328 20.63 5.94 17.43
N MET A 329 21.02 5.37 18.58
CA MET A 329 22.12 4.41 18.69
C MET A 329 21.65 3.17 19.43
N PRO A 330 20.79 2.35 18.82
CA PRO A 330 20.38 1.09 19.43
C PRO A 330 21.57 0.16 19.63
N ASP A 331 21.48 -0.68 20.65
CA ASP A 331 22.37 -1.83 20.75
C ASP A 331 21.91 -2.93 19.80
N TRP A 332 22.38 -2.86 18.55
CA TRP A 332 21.98 -3.78 17.48
C TRP A 332 22.34 -5.22 17.78
N ASN A 333 23.41 -5.47 18.60
CA ASN A 333 23.84 -6.81 19.00
C ASN A 333 22.87 -7.47 19.99
N ARG A 334 22.15 -6.66 20.78
CA ARG A 334 21.20 -7.15 21.79
C ARG A 334 19.77 -7.28 21.28
N PHE A 335 19.52 -6.93 20.02
CA PHE A 335 18.19 -7.06 19.45
C PHE A 335 17.78 -8.54 19.36
N ASP A 336 16.66 -8.89 19.99
CA ASP A 336 16.15 -10.27 19.98
C ASP A 336 15.51 -10.59 18.62
N GLN A 337 16.35 -11.07 17.72
CA GLN A 337 15.96 -11.44 16.36
C GLN A 337 14.89 -12.52 16.34
N GLN A 338 14.98 -13.52 17.23
CA GLN A 338 14.07 -14.65 17.23
C GLN A 338 12.65 -14.21 17.62
N THR A 339 12.53 -13.47 18.72
CA THR A 339 11.24 -12.94 19.18
C THR A 339 10.64 -11.98 18.15
N ALA A 340 11.43 -11.07 17.60
CA ALA A 340 10.93 -10.10 16.64
C ALA A 340 10.47 -10.74 15.30
N ARG A 341 11.19 -11.77 14.81
CA ARG A 341 10.78 -12.54 13.64
C ARG A 341 9.46 -13.27 13.86
N LYS A 342 9.32 -13.87 15.05
CA LYS A 342 8.05 -14.52 15.44
C LYS A 342 6.93 -13.47 15.49
N SER A 343 7.15 -12.34 16.15
CA SER A 343 6.16 -11.24 16.25
C SER A 343 5.78 -10.70 14.88
N ALA A 344 6.73 -10.55 13.96
CA ALA A 344 6.47 -10.11 12.58
C ALA A 344 5.52 -11.09 11.86
N ARG A 345 5.80 -12.39 11.98
CA ARG A 345 4.97 -13.42 11.36
C ARG A 345 3.60 -13.54 12.01
N ASP A 346 3.53 -13.56 13.33
CA ASP A 346 2.28 -13.62 14.10
C ASP A 346 1.38 -12.41 13.74
N PHE A 347 1.97 -11.20 13.65
CA PHE A 347 1.23 -10.02 13.25
C PHE A 347 0.69 -10.14 11.81
N PHE A 348 1.50 -10.61 10.87
CA PHE A 348 1.04 -10.83 9.51
C PHE A 348 -0.14 -11.81 9.48
N GLU A 349 -0.02 -12.97 10.13
CA GLU A 349 -1.05 -14.00 10.15
C GLU A 349 -2.35 -13.50 10.79
N GLN A 350 -2.25 -12.68 11.83
CA GLN A 350 -3.42 -12.20 12.59
C GLN A 350 -4.10 -10.98 11.95
N HIS A 351 -3.38 -10.19 11.12
CA HIS A 351 -3.89 -8.89 10.66
C HIS A 351 -3.82 -8.67 9.15
N LEU A 352 -2.85 -9.26 8.44
CA LEU A 352 -2.55 -8.96 7.05
C LEU A 352 -2.76 -10.13 6.08
N ALA A 353 -2.99 -11.34 6.58
CA ALA A 353 -3.33 -12.48 5.74
C ALA A 353 -4.72 -12.32 5.12
N TYR A 354 -4.94 -12.96 3.97
CA TYR A 354 -6.19 -12.89 3.21
C TYR A 354 -7.43 -13.22 4.04
N GLN A 355 -7.36 -14.22 4.94
CA GLN A 355 -8.49 -14.59 5.80
C GLN A 355 -8.93 -13.45 6.73
N ASN A 356 -7.99 -12.61 7.19
CA ASN A 356 -8.31 -11.45 8.01
C ASN A 356 -8.92 -10.33 7.19
N PHE A 357 -8.41 -10.13 5.99
CA PHE A 357 -9.00 -9.19 5.04
C PHE A 357 -10.45 -9.56 4.74
N SER A 358 -10.71 -10.84 4.44
CA SER A 358 -12.06 -11.37 4.21
C SER A 358 -12.99 -11.10 5.40
N ARG A 359 -12.56 -11.45 6.63
CA ARG A 359 -13.34 -11.18 7.86
C ARG A 359 -13.64 -9.69 8.06
N ASN A 360 -12.67 -8.83 7.75
CA ASN A 360 -12.86 -7.39 7.86
C ASN A 360 -13.87 -6.86 6.83
N VAL A 361 -13.81 -7.35 5.58
CA VAL A 361 -14.80 -7.03 4.55
C VAL A 361 -16.20 -7.49 4.97
N GLU A 362 -16.33 -8.71 5.51
CA GLU A 362 -17.61 -9.21 6.04
C GLU A 362 -18.14 -8.36 7.20
N SER A 363 -17.25 -7.90 8.08
CA SER A 363 -17.62 -6.97 9.15
C SER A 363 -18.12 -5.62 8.60
N VAL A 364 -17.57 -5.14 7.49
CA VAL A 364 -18.09 -3.94 6.81
C VAL A 364 -19.49 -4.21 6.24
N LEU A 365 -19.68 -5.34 5.57
CA LEU A 365 -20.97 -5.73 4.99
C LEU A 365 -22.07 -5.86 6.05
N ALA A 366 -21.73 -6.33 7.25
CA ALA A 366 -22.68 -6.44 8.36
C ALA A 366 -23.15 -5.07 8.92
N LYS A 367 -22.46 -3.97 8.57
CA LYS A 367 -22.79 -2.60 9.00
C LYS A 367 -23.63 -1.82 8.00
N ILE A 368 -23.84 -2.32 6.79
CA ILE A 368 -24.55 -1.65 5.70
C ILE A 368 -25.79 -2.44 5.27
#